data_28e4e96aae2fa748f01660c6ac76598e
#
_entry.id   28e4e96aae2fa748f01660c6ac76598e
#
_cell.length_a   1.000
_cell.length_b   1.000
_cell.length_c   1.000
_cell.angle_alpha   90.00
_cell.angle_beta   90.00
_cell.angle_gamma   90.00
#
_symmetry.space_group_name_H-M   'P 1'
#
loop_
_entity.id
_entity.type
_entity.pdbx_description
1 polymer ?
#
loop_
_entity_poly.entity_id
_entity_poly.type
_entity_poly.pdbx_seq_one_letter_code
_entity_poly.pdbx_strand_id
1 'polypeptide(L)'
;MIEKRIRFILERQQMQDKSDSRYGAFMIFDNEGDSILTNDQGRSDLSEGRERLGIGIALAAYGLIEKEESRNEKLLSALERYAKFVRERLQYPDYRTKSNVNGGKNRGYNYAWVADFYFRMAMLTGEAQYARDGYATLQSLYRQFGYGFYCIDYPVTTGLQALQQTGLTFERDMLLQDFKATADIFVKNGLNFPSFEVNYEQSIIAPAVQFLCEVYLATKEQKYLKAAQGMMPALGALSARQPNYHQHEIAIRHWDGYWFGKRQTYGDVYPHYWSCITAAAYHYYAKA
;
A
#
# COMPACT_ATOMS: atom_id res chain seq x y z
N MET A 1 16.05 -5.81 15.37
CA MET A 1 16.26 -5.26 14.01
C MET A 1 15.17 -4.27 13.63
N ILE A 2 13.89 -4.60 13.78
CA ILE A 2 12.73 -3.74 13.45
C ILE A 2 12.82 -2.40 14.20
N GLU A 3 12.99 -2.39 15.51
CA GLU A 3 13.08 -1.16 16.31
C GLU A 3 14.17 -0.18 15.85
N LYS A 4 15.35 -0.71 15.47
CA LYS A 4 16.42 0.15 14.91
C LYS A 4 15.99 0.81 13.61
N ARG A 5 15.25 0.08 12.77
CA ARG A 5 14.73 0.63 11.51
C ARG A 5 13.63 1.66 11.76
N ILE A 6 12.71 1.40 12.67
CA ILE A 6 11.67 2.36 13.08
C ILE A 6 12.32 3.67 13.58
N ARG A 7 13.27 3.56 14.51
CA ARG A 7 13.99 4.73 15.01
C ARG A 7 14.66 5.52 13.88
N PHE A 8 15.38 4.83 12.99
CA PHE A 8 16.02 5.45 11.84
C PHE A 8 15.00 6.20 10.95
N ILE A 9 13.85 5.61 10.68
CA ILE A 9 12.80 6.25 9.89
C ILE A 9 12.31 7.53 10.57
N LEU A 10 12.01 7.47 11.85
CA LEU A 10 11.51 8.61 12.62
C LEU A 10 12.53 9.74 12.72
N GLU A 11 13.81 9.42 12.90
CA GLU A 11 14.88 10.40 13.11
C GLU A 11 15.47 10.95 11.81
N ARG A 12 15.49 10.14 10.74
CA ARG A 12 16.28 10.45 9.54
C ARG A 12 15.46 10.53 8.24
N GLN A 13 14.26 9.94 8.19
CA GLN A 13 13.47 9.89 6.95
C GLN A 13 12.23 10.79 6.98
N GLN A 14 11.82 11.34 8.12
CA GLN A 14 10.72 12.30 8.15
C GLN A 14 11.24 13.71 7.88
N MET A 15 10.63 14.41 6.94
CA MET A 15 10.92 15.83 6.67
C MET A 15 10.54 16.69 7.88
N GLN A 16 11.53 17.33 8.49
CA GLN A 16 11.37 18.12 9.72
C GLN A 16 11.37 19.64 9.45
N ASP A 17 11.78 20.09 8.27
CA ASP A 17 11.79 21.50 7.92
C ASP A 17 10.35 21.99 7.68
N LYS A 18 9.87 22.85 8.57
CA LYS A 18 8.53 23.44 8.51
C LYS A 18 8.33 24.39 7.32
N SER A 19 9.41 24.89 6.72
CA SER A 19 9.35 25.74 5.53
C SER A 19 9.21 24.93 4.24
N ASP A 20 9.55 23.64 4.25
CA ASP A 20 9.39 22.74 3.10
C ASP A 20 7.93 22.30 2.94
N SER A 21 7.44 22.33 1.72
CA SER A 21 6.10 21.88 1.37
C SER A 21 5.83 20.41 1.69
N ARG A 22 6.90 19.63 1.93
CA ARG A 22 6.90 18.21 2.29
C ARG A 22 6.99 17.97 3.80
N TYR A 23 6.90 19.03 4.62
CA TYR A 23 6.94 18.88 6.08
C TYR A 23 6.01 17.77 6.57
N GLY A 24 6.58 16.84 7.35
CA GLY A 24 5.87 15.65 7.86
C GLY A 24 5.92 14.43 6.93
N ALA A 25 6.31 14.58 5.67
CA ALA A 25 6.45 13.46 4.74
C ALA A 25 7.56 12.48 5.15
N PHE A 26 7.36 11.20 4.90
CA PHE A 26 8.46 10.23 4.92
C PHE A 26 9.10 10.16 3.54
N MET A 27 10.41 10.26 3.51
CA MET A 27 11.21 10.40 2.30
C MET A 27 12.17 9.23 2.12
N ILE A 28 12.71 9.09 0.91
CA ILE A 28 13.85 8.21 0.65
C ILE A 28 15.08 8.79 1.35
N PHE A 29 15.91 7.93 1.90
CA PHE A 29 17.19 8.29 2.48
C PHE A 29 18.33 7.65 1.70
N ASP A 30 19.25 8.48 1.25
CA ASP A 30 20.49 8.03 0.61
C ASP A 30 21.58 7.81 1.66
N ASN A 31 21.93 6.55 1.88
CA ASN A 31 22.98 6.18 2.83
C ASN A 31 24.39 6.62 2.40
N GLU A 32 24.64 6.76 1.09
CA GLU A 32 25.94 7.23 0.60
C GLU A 32 26.06 8.76 0.76
N GLY A 33 24.97 9.48 0.50
CA GLY A 33 24.90 10.92 0.65
C GLY A 33 24.56 11.40 2.06
N ASP A 34 24.19 10.47 2.96
CA ASP A 34 23.72 10.72 4.33
C ASP A 34 22.60 11.79 4.41
N SER A 35 21.67 11.75 3.46
CA SER A 35 20.64 12.77 3.30
C SER A 35 19.31 12.24 2.77
N ILE A 36 18.26 12.99 3.02
CA ILE A 36 16.95 12.78 2.38
C ILE A 36 17.06 13.12 0.89
N LEU A 37 16.55 12.22 0.04
CA LEU A 37 16.40 12.49 -1.38
C LEU A 37 15.05 13.14 -1.65
N THR A 38 15.08 14.21 -2.44
CA THR A 38 13.90 14.95 -2.85
C THR A 38 13.63 14.77 -4.35
N ASN A 39 12.40 15.07 -4.79
CA ASN A 39 12.01 14.99 -6.19
C ASN A 39 12.46 16.21 -7.02
N ASP A 40 13.46 16.94 -6.57
CA ASP A 40 13.90 18.19 -7.20
C ASP A 40 14.51 17.96 -8.61
N GLN A 41 14.79 16.71 -8.95
CA GLN A 41 15.29 16.28 -10.27
C GLN A 41 14.18 15.77 -11.21
N GLY A 42 12.92 15.94 -10.86
CA GLY A 42 11.77 15.51 -11.69
C GLY A 42 11.56 14.00 -11.78
N ARG A 43 12.21 13.20 -10.94
CA ARG A 43 12.06 11.73 -10.92
C ARG A 43 10.88 11.33 -10.05
N SER A 44 9.85 10.77 -10.69
CA SER A 44 8.62 10.38 -9.99
C SER A 44 8.85 9.39 -8.83
N ASP A 45 9.88 8.55 -8.92
CA ASP A 45 10.18 7.56 -7.89
C ASP A 45 10.86 8.14 -6.64
N LEU A 46 11.33 9.38 -6.70
CA LEU A 46 11.83 10.11 -5.53
C LEU A 46 10.73 10.89 -4.81
N SER A 47 9.48 10.78 -5.29
CA SER A 47 8.38 11.55 -4.72
C SER A 47 8.04 11.09 -3.30
N GLU A 48 7.50 12.00 -2.52
CA GLU A 48 7.02 11.82 -1.15
C GLU A 48 5.69 11.05 -1.06
N GLY A 49 4.98 10.90 -2.17
CA GLY A 49 3.82 10.02 -2.33
C GLY A 49 4.19 8.65 -2.85
N ARG A 50 3.29 8.00 -3.61
CA ARG A 50 3.51 6.69 -4.25
C ARG A 50 3.94 5.63 -3.23
N GLU A 51 5.01 4.90 -3.50
CA GLU A 51 5.53 3.81 -2.65
C GLU A 51 5.98 4.29 -1.26
N ARG A 52 6.23 5.59 -1.07
CA ARG A 52 6.57 6.16 0.27
C ARG A 52 5.40 6.08 1.25
N LEU A 53 4.16 5.99 0.74
CA LEU A 53 2.98 5.72 1.58
C LEU A 53 3.14 4.44 2.41
N GLY A 54 3.84 3.45 1.89
CA GLY A 54 4.16 2.21 2.60
C GLY A 54 4.95 2.41 3.91
N ILE A 55 5.72 3.51 4.03
CA ILE A 55 6.43 3.84 5.27
C ILE A 55 5.43 4.17 6.37
N GLY A 56 4.46 5.04 6.08
CA GLY A 56 3.40 5.39 7.03
C GLY A 56 2.55 4.18 7.44
N ILE A 57 2.19 3.32 6.47
CA ILE A 57 1.46 2.06 6.72
C ILE A 57 2.25 1.16 7.66
N ALA A 58 3.54 0.94 7.40
CA ALA A 58 4.39 0.09 8.21
C ALA A 58 4.56 0.62 9.64
N LEU A 59 4.73 1.94 9.79
CA LEU A 59 4.83 2.58 11.10
C LEU A 59 3.52 2.50 11.89
N ALA A 60 2.37 2.73 11.24
CA ALA A 60 1.07 2.60 11.89
C ALA A 60 0.79 1.13 12.29
N ALA A 61 1.15 0.17 11.43
CA ALA A 61 1.06 -1.25 11.77
C ALA A 61 1.97 -1.62 12.96
N TYR A 62 3.17 -1.06 13.02
CA TYR A 62 4.07 -1.25 14.17
C TYR A 62 3.46 -0.68 15.46
N GLY A 63 2.86 0.50 15.41
CA GLY A 63 2.19 1.11 16.56
C GLY A 63 1.06 0.27 17.14
N LEU A 64 0.36 -0.52 16.32
CA LEU A 64 -0.70 -1.44 16.76
C LEU A 64 -0.18 -2.64 17.58
N ILE A 65 1.13 -2.95 17.51
CA ILE A 65 1.77 -4.05 18.24
C ILE A 65 2.75 -3.57 19.32
N GLU A 66 3.14 -2.29 19.28
CA GLU A 66 4.07 -1.70 20.27
C GLU A 66 3.37 -1.50 21.61
N LYS A 67 3.99 -1.97 22.69
CA LYS A 67 3.43 -1.92 24.04
C LYS A 67 4.11 -0.88 24.96
N GLU A 68 5.24 -0.33 24.52
CA GLU A 68 5.98 0.65 25.32
C GLU A 68 5.44 2.07 25.05
N GLU A 69 4.81 2.66 26.04
CA GLU A 69 4.09 3.93 25.94
C GLU A 69 4.95 5.09 25.41
N SER A 70 6.17 5.25 25.93
CA SER A 70 7.08 6.34 25.50
C SER A 70 7.52 6.23 24.04
N ARG A 71 7.64 5.02 23.50
CA ARG A 71 7.90 4.79 22.08
C ARG A 71 6.67 5.06 21.24
N ASN A 72 5.52 4.71 21.77
CA ASN A 72 4.24 4.89 21.09
C ASN A 72 3.90 6.38 20.94
N GLU A 73 4.16 7.22 21.93
CA GLU A 73 3.95 8.67 21.85
C GLU A 73 4.78 9.33 20.75
N LYS A 74 6.07 9.02 20.65
CA LYS A 74 6.94 9.55 19.59
C LYS A 74 6.51 9.09 18.20
N LEU A 75 6.15 7.82 18.09
CA LEU A 75 5.64 7.23 16.85
C LEU A 75 4.33 7.89 16.45
N LEU A 76 3.38 8.02 17.38
CA LEU A 76 2.07 8.62 17.16
C LEU A 76 2.19 10.07 16.69
N SER A 77 3.00 10.87 17.38
CA SER A 77 3.25 12.27 16.97
C SER A 77 3.84 12.39 15.56
N ALA A 78 4.70 11.47 15.17
CA ALA A 78 5.25 11.44 13.80
C ALA A 78 4.18 11.02 12.76
N LEU A 79 3.34 10.05 13.11
CA LEU A 79 2.24 9.57 12.26
C LEU A 79 1.13 10.62 12.10
N GLU A 80 0.79 11.37 13.15
CA GLU A 80 -0.17 12.47 13.08
C GLU A 80 0.32 13.60 12.14
N ARG A 81 1.61 13.97 12.24
CA ARG A 81 2.20 14.91 11.28
C ARG A 81 2.14 14.39 9.86
N TYR A 82 2.40 13.09 9.68
CA TYR A 82 2.30 12.45 8.38
C TYR A 82 0.86 12.39 7.86
N ALA A 83 -0.12 12.07 8.72
CA ALA A 83 -1.53 12.07 8.35
C ALA A 83 -2.00 13.45 7.88
N LYS A 84 -1.59 14.50 8.60
CA LYS A 84 -1.84 15.89 8.20
C LYS A 84 -1.20 16.19 6.84
N PHE A 85 0.07 15.82 6.63
CA PHE A 85 0.75 15.97 5.35
C PHE A 85 -0.02 15.25 4.22
N VAL A 86 -0.40 14.00 4.41
CA VAL A 86 -1.14 13.22 3.41
C VAL A 86 -2.46 13.93 3.06
N ARG A 87 -3.24 14.34 4.07
CA ARG A 87 -4.54 14.97 3.83
C ARG A 87 -4.44 16.32 3.13
N GLU A 88 -3.51 17.18 3.55
CA GLU A 88 -3.41 18.56 3.07
C GLU A 88 -2.59 18.69 1.79
N ARG A 89 -1.61 17.81 1.57
CA ARG A 89 -0.63 17.97 0.49
C ARG A 89 -0.75 16.88 -0.60
N LEU A 90 -1.07 15.64 -0.23
CA LEU A 90 -1.18 14.52 -1.15
C LEU A 90 -2.63 14.19 -1.56
N GLN A 91 -3.62 14.91 -1.02
CA GLN A 91 -5.00 14.76 -1.46
C GLN A 91 -5.61 16.10 -1.90
N TYR A 92 -6.59 15.99 -2.78
CA TYR A 92 -7.52 17.08 -3.09
C TYR A 92 -8.69 17.08 -2.09
N PRO A 93 -9.52 18.14 -2.02
CA PRO A 93 -10.69 18.18 -1.15
C PRO A 93 -11.64 16.98 -1.34
N ASP A 94 -11.78 16.48 -2.58
CA ASP A 94 -12.62 15.35 -2.99
C ASP A 94 -11.96 13.96 -2.81
N TYR A 95 -10.87 13.90 -2.06
CA TYR A 95 -10.08 12.69 -1.76
C TYR A 95 -9.39 12.04 -2.96
N ARG A 96 -9.33 12.70 -4.13
CA ARG A 96 -8.39 12.27 -5.17
C ARG A 96 -6.96 12.37 -4.64
N THR A 97 -6.14 11.36 -4.92
CA THR A 97 -4.76 11.32 -4.42
C THR A 97 -3.77 11.83 -5.47
N LYS A 98 -2.76 12.52 -4.99
CA LYS A 98 -1.63 13.00 -5.78
C LYS A 98 -0.46 12.03 -5.68
N SER A 99 0.44 12.06 -6.64
CA SER A 99 1.70 11.30 -6.58
C SER A 99 2.83 12.07 -5.86
N ASN A 100 2.71 13.40 -5.78
CA ASN A 100 3.63 14.29 -5.07
C ASN A 100 2.92 15.60 -4.70
N VAL A 101 3.55 16.47 -3.93
CA VAL A 101 2.96 17.75 -3.47
C VAL A 101 2.53 18.67 -4.62
N ASN A 102 3.15 18.56 -5.78
CA ASN A 102 2.82 19.33 -6.98
C ASN A 102 1.72 18.67 -7.84
N GLY A 103 1.13 17.55 -7.39
CA GLY A 103 0.08 16.81 -8.08
C GLY A 103 0.59 15.51 -8.68
N GLY A 104 1.26 15.60 -9.80
CA GLY A 104 1.74 14.43 -10.54
C GLY A 104 0.62 13.61 -11.19
N LYS A 105 0.96 12.44 -11.70
CA LYS A 105 0.02 11.54 -12.38
C LYS A 105 -1.02 10.99 -11.38
N ASN A 106 -2.29 10.99 -11.77
CA ASN A 106 -3.33 10.29 -11.03
C ASN A 106 -3.10 8.77 -11.13
N ARG A 107 -2.80 8.14 -10.01
CA ARG A 107 -2.37 6.74 -9.94
C ARG A 107 -3.24 5.97 -8.96
N GLY A 108 -4.00 5.00 -9.47
CA GLY A 108 -4.99 4.24 -8.70
C GLY A 108 -4.41 3.54 -7.45
N TYR A 109 -3.19 3.03 -7.52
CA TYR A 109 -2.53 2.37 -6.39
C TYR A 109 -2.40 3.27 -5.14
N ASN A 110 -2.21 4.58 -5.34
CA ASN A 110 -2.05 5.51 -4.21
C ASN A 110 -3.29 5.55 -3.31
N TYR A 111 -4.48 5.36 -3.87
CA TYR A 111 -5.74 5.43 -3.11
C TYR A 111 -5.86 4.31 -2.08
N ALA A 112 -5.55 3.07 -2.48
CA ALA A 112 -5.61 1.93 -1.58
C ALA A 112 -4.60 2.10 -0.42
N TRP A 113 -3.39 2.56 -0.71
CA TRP A 113 -2.36 2.77 0.30
C TRP A 113 -2.68 3.93 1.25
N VAL A 114 -3.22 5.05 0.74
CA VAL A 114 -3.66 6.15 1.60
C VAL A 114 -4.83 5.70 2.48
N ALA A 115 -5.77 4.94 1.94
CA ALA A 115 -6.89 4.42 2.72
C ALA A 115 -6.42 3.44 3.81
N ASP A 116 -5.51 2.50 3.50
CA ASP A 116 -4.95 1.57 4.49
C ASP A 116 -4.23 2.31 5.61
N PHE A 117 -3.45 3.34 5.26
CA PHE A 117 -2.81 4.20 6.27
C PHE A 117 -3.85 4.84 7.20
N TYR A 118 -4.91 5.43 6.68
CA TYR A 118 -5.94 6.06 7.50
C TYR A 118 -6.71 5.04 8.36
N PHE A 119 -7.04 3.87 7.83
CA PHE A 119 -7.69 2.83 8.61
C PHE A 119 -6.81 2.37 9.79
N ARG A 120 -5.50 2.21 9.56
CA ARG A 120 -4.57 1.89 10.65
C ARG A 120 -4.45 3.02 11.67
N MET A 121 -4.47 4.28 11.23
CA MET A 121 -4.54 5.43 12.14
C MET A 121 -5.82 5.41 12.99
N ALA A 122 -6.96 5.12 12.38
CA ALA A 122 -8.23 4.97 13.11
C ALA A 122 -8.16 3.87 14.17
N MET A 123 -7.57 2.72 13.83
CA MET A 123 -7.39 1.61 14.77
C MET A 123 -6.42 1.96 15.89
N LEU A 124 -5.38 2.75 15.61
CA LEU A 124 -4.34 3.14 16.56
C LEU A 124 -4.83 4.22 17.54
N THR A 125 -5.59 5.19 17.05
CA THR A 125 -6.03 6.37 17.83
C THR A 125 -7.45 6.25 18.37
N GLY A 126 -8.29 5.42 17.77
CA GLY A 126 -9.73 5.38 18.00
C GLY A 126 -10.51 6.53 17.33
N GLU A 127 -9.84 7.42 16.59
CA GLU A 127 -10.46 8.58 15.96
C GLU A 127 -11.23 8.19 14.69
N ALA A 128 -12.56 8.33 14.73
CA ALA A 128 -13.46 8.00 13.61
C ALA A 128 -13.20 8.84 12.36
N GLN A 129 -12.57 10.02 12.49
CA GLN A 129 -12.26 10.86 11.33
C GLN A 129 -11.27 10.17 10.36
N TYR A 130 -10.27 9.49 10.89
CA TYR A 130 -9.35 8.71 10.02
C TYR A 130 -10.08 7.59 9.27
N ALA A 131 -11.02 6.90 9.93
CA ALA A 131 -11.81 5.86 9.25
C ALA A 131 -12.69 6.45 8.13
N ARG A 132 -13.30 7.64 8.35
CA ARG A 132 -14.05 8.37 7.30
C ARG A 132 -13.14 8.78 6.15
N ASP A 133 -11.92 9.26 6.44
CA ASP A 133 -10.96 9.67 5.42
C ASP A 133 -10.51 8.46 4.57
N GLY A 134 -10.29 7.31 5.19
CA GLY A 134 -9.99 6.05 4.50
C GLY A 134 -11.13 5.62 3.59
N TYR A 135 -12.36 5.60 4.10
CA TYR A 135 -13.56 5.29 3.33
C TYR A 135 -13.75 6.25 2.15
N ALA A 136 -13.69 7.56 2.39
CA ALA A 136 -13.84 8.58 1.35
C ALA A 136 -12.76 8.48 0.27
N THR A 137 -11.55 8.08 0.65
CA THR A 137 -10.44 7.83 -0.29
C THR A 137 -10.76 6.65 -1.21
N LEU A 138 -11.28 5.52 -0.70
CA LEU A 138 -11.70 4.38 -1.52
C LEU A 138 -12.92 4.73 -2.39
N GLN A 139 -13.88 5.49 -1.86
CA GLN A 139 -14.98 6.01 -2.69
C GLN A 139 -14.47 6.86 -3.85
N SER A 140 -13.41 7.65 -3.63
CA SER A 140 -12.77 8.41 -4.69
C SER A 140 -12.03 7.51 -5.70
N LEU A 141 -11.40 6.41 -5.24
CA LEU A 141 -10.85 5.39 -6.13
C LEU A 141 -11.91 4.84 -7.09
N TYR A 142 -13.04 4.38 -6.55
CA TYR A 142 -14.10 3.78 -7.35
C TYR A 142 -14.72 4.77 -8.34
N ARG A 143 -14.88 6.04 -7.96
CA ARG A 143 -15.32 7.10 -8.89
C ARG A 143 -14.34 7.35 -10.03
N GLN A 144 -13.01 7.22 -9.79
CA GLN A 144 -11.98 7.52 -10.78
C GLN A 144 -11.66 6.32 -11.69
N PHE A 145 -11.66 5.10 -11.16
CA PHE A 145 -11.15 3.91 -11.85
C PHE A 145 -12.18 2.77 -11.97
N GLY A 146 -13.35 2.91 -11.33
CA GLY A 146 -14.36 1.85 -11.28
C GLY A 146 -13.92 0.64 -10.45
N TYR A 147 -14.74 -0.40 -10.48
CA TYR A 147 -14.53 -1.64 -9.70
C TYR A 147 -13.58 -2.63 -10.37
N GLY A 148 -13.16 -2.40 -11.60
CA GLY A 148 -12.30 -3.32 -12.37
C GLY A 148 -10.81 -3.05 -12.24
N PHE A 149 -10.39 -2.10 -11.41
CA PHE A 149 -8.98 -1.77 -11.23
C PHE A 149 -8.30 -2.73 -10.25
N TYR A 150 -7.15 -3.28 -10.65
CA TYR A 150 -6.36 -4.22 -9.84
C TYR A 150 -5.39 -3.45 -8.93
N CYS A 151 -5.88 -3.01 -7.77
CA CYS A 151 -5.03 -2.35 -6.79
C CYS A 151 -4.07 -3.33 -6.11
N ILE A 152 -2.86 -2.83 -5.82
CA ILE A 152 -1.97 -3.48 -4.86
C ILE A 152 -2.47 -3.11 -3.46
N ASP A 153 -2.70 -4.13 -2.62
CA ASP A 153 -3.11 -4.01 -1.21
C ASP A 153 -4.42 -3.23 -0.99
N TYR A 154 -5.53 -3.74 -1.56
CA TYR A 154 -6.85 -3.31 -1.11
C TYR A 154 -6.99 -3.57 0.40
N PRO A 155 -7.30 -2.55 1.22
CA PRO A 155 -7.36 -2.72 2.68
C PRO A 155 -8.69 -3.33 3.15
N VAL A 156 -8.97 -4.59 2.73
CA VAL A 156 -10.26 -5.22 3.06
C VAL A 156 -10.37 -5.44 4.55
N THR A 157 -9.46 -6.20 5.12
CA THR A 157 -9.49 -6.55 6.54
C THR A 157 -9.35 -5.31 7.42
N THR A 158 -8.35 -4.47 7.14
CA THR A 158 -8.08 -3.26 7.94
C THR A 158 -9.21 -2.25 7.83
N GLY A 159 -9.78 -2.05 6.64
CA GLY A 159 -10.87 -1.10 6.42
C GLY A 159 -12.15 -1.51 7.14
N LEU A 160 -12.57 -2.77 6.97
CA LEU A 160 -13.77 -3.27 7.65
C LEU A 160 -13.61 -3.24 9.18
N GLN A 161 -12.42 -3.60 9.69
CA GLN A 161 -12.14 -3.57 11.12
C GLN A 161 -12.12 -2.15 11.68
N ALA A 162 -11.45 -1.21 11.02
CA ALA A 162 -11.37 0.18 11.45
C ALA A 162 -12.75 0.85 11.50
N LEU A 163 -13.57 0.66 10.46
CA LEU A 163 -14.94 1.18 10.42
C LEU A 163 -15.82 0.55 11.50
N GLN A 164 -15.67 -0.74 11.78
CA GLN A 164 -16.39 -1.42 12.86
C GLN A 164 -15.99 -0.87 14.24
N GLN A 165 -14.68 -0.71 14.49
CA GLN A 165 -14.16 -0.23 15.77
C GLN A 165 -14.55 1.22 16.07
N THR A 166 -14.70 2.04 15.04
CA THR A 166 -15.10 3.44 15.16
C THR A 166 -16.60 3.68 15.07
N GLY A 167 -17.41 2.60 15.02
CA GLY A 167 -18.87 2.69 14.99
C GLY A 167 -19.48 3.12 13.65
N LEU A 168 -18.69 3.16 12.58
CA LEU A 168 -19.12 3.55 11.24
C LEU A 168 -19.68 2.33 10.48
N THR A 169 -20.75 1.75 11.02
CA THR A 169 -21.31 0.49 10.52
C THR A 169 -21.94 0.61 9.13
N PHE A 170 -22.56 1.75 8.83
CA PHE A 170 -23.11 2.00 7.50
C PHE A 170 -22.01 2.05 6.45
N GLU A 171 -20.95 2.82 6.68
CA GLU A 171 -19.79 2.92 5.78
C GLU A 171 -19.08 1.58 5.63
N ARG A 172 -19.01 0.79 6.71
CA ARG A 172 -18.47 -0.58 6.67
C ARG A 172 -19.26 -1.48 5.72
N ASP A 173 -20.57 -1.47 5.83
CA ASP A 173 -21.43 -2.32 5.03
C ASP A 173 -21.42 -1.89 3.56
N MET A 174 -21.39 -0.58 3.29
CA MET A 174 -21.22 -0.06 1.93
C MET A 174 -19.85 -0.44 1.35
N LEU A 175 -18.77 -0.31 2.12
CA LEU A 175 -17.43 -0.68 1.66
C LEU A 175 -17.33 -2.19 1.36
N LEU A 176 -17.99 -3.03 2.17
CA LEU A 176 -18.05 -4.46 1.90
C LEU A 176 -18.77 -4.76 0.57
N GLN A 177 -19.84 -4.03 0.23
CA GLN A 177 -20.50 -4.15 -1.06
C GLN A 177 -19.58 -3.72 -2.22
N ASP A 178 -18.83 -2.65 -2.06
CA ASP A 178 -17.84 -2.20 -3.05
C ASP A 178 -16.75 -3.26 -3.27
N PHE A 179 -16.22 -3.85 -2.20
CA PHE A 179 -15.26 -4.95 -2.28
C PHE A 179 -15.86 -6.19 -2.98
N LYS A 180 -17.11 -6.53 -2.70
CA LYS A 180 -17.79 -7.63 -3.39
C LYS A 180 -17.97 -7.34 -4.88
N ALA A 181 -18.35 -6.13 -5.25
CA ALA A 181 -18.47 -5.73 -6.66
C ALA A 181 -17.14 -5.86 -7.41
N THR A 182 -16.02 -5.42 -6.79
CA THR A 182 -14.68 -5.60 -7.33
C THR A 182 -14.30 -7.09 -7.44
N ALA A 183 -14.54 -7.86 -6.39
CA ALA A 183 -14.23 -9.28 -6.34
C ALA A 183 -15.01 -10.09 -7.38
N ASP A 184 -16.27 -9.75 -7.63
CA ASP A 184 -17.09 -10.40 -8.66
C ASP A 184 -16.53 -10.16 -10.07
N ILE A 185 -15.96 -8.99 -10.34
CA ILE A 185 -15.23 -8.72 -11.58
C ILE A 185 -13.97 -9.59 -11.68
N PHE A 186 -13.20 -9.71 -10.58
CA PHE A 186 -12.00 -10.54 -10.56
C PHE A 186 -12.32 -12.02 -10.74
N VAL A 187 -13.41 -12.52 -10.13
CA VAL A 187 -13.94 -13.88 -10.36
C VAL A 187 -14.27 -14.08 -11.82
N LYS A 188 -14.99 -13.14 -12.44
CA LYS A 188 -15.39 -13.21 -13.85
C LYS A 188 -14.18 -13.22 -14.79
N ASN A 189 -13.17 -12.40 -14.51
CA ASN A 189 -12.00 -12.28 -15.36
C ASN A 189 -11.04 -13.47 -15.22
N GLY A 190 -10.92 -14.05 -14.02
CA GLY A 190 -9.92 -15.08 -13.75
C GLY A 190 -8.52 -14.59 -14.12
N LEU A 191 -7.80 -15.32 -14.97
CA LEU A 191 -6.50 -14.95 -15.51
C LEU A 191 -6.58 -14.11 -16.82
N ASN A 192 -7.78 -13.80 -17.30
CA ASN A 192 -7.96 -12.92 -18.46
C ASN A 192 -8.04 -11.46 -18.01
N PHE A 193 -6.90 -10.91 -17.62
CA PHE A 193 -6.84 -9.52 -17.15
C PHE A 193 -7.26 -8.54 -18.24
N PRO A 194 -7.86 -7.38 -17.88
CA PRO A 194 -8.20 -6.33 -18.83
C PRO A 194 -6.97 -5.83 -19.60
N SER A 195 -7.15 -5.35 -20.83
CA SER A 195 -6.07 -4.89 -21.69
C SER A 195 -5.28 -3.69 -21.18
N PHE A 196 -5.80 -2.97 -20.19
CA PHE A 196 -5.10 -1.88 -19.51
C PHE A 196 -4.18 -2.34 -18.37
N GLU A 197 -4.26 -3.63 -18.00
CA GLU A 197 -3.39 -4.23 -16.99
C GLU A 197 -2.28 -5.07 -17.65
N VAL A 198 -1.20 -5.29 -16.91
CA VAL A 198 -0.13 -6.18 -17.34
C VAL A 198 -0.54 -7.63 -17.06
N ASN A 199 -0.62 -8.43 -18.11
CA ASN A 199 -0.98 -9.85 -18.00
C ASN A 199 0.16 -10.67 -17.39
N TYR A 200 -0.21 -11.63 -16.51
CA TYR A 200 0.71 -12.59 -15.91
C TYR A 200 1.90 -11.97 -15.18
N GLU A 201 1.71 -10.78 -14.66
CA GLU A 201 2.67 -10.11 -13.80
C GLU A 201 2.35 -10.36 -12.34
N GLN A 202 3.39 -10.57 -11.53
CA GLN A 202 3.22 -10.85 -10.12
C GLN A 202 2.52 -9.73 -9.35
N SER A 203 2.78 -8.48 -9.72
CA SER A 203 2.15 -7.31 -9.10
C SER A 203 0.64 -7.17 -9.40
N ILE A 204 0.09 -8.00 -10.30
CA ILE A 204 -1.33 -8.09 -10.57
C ILE A 204 -1.93 -9.35 -9.94
N ILE A 205 -1.29 -10.51 -10.14
CA ILE A 205 -1.82 -11.80 -9.66
C ILE A 205 -1.79 -11.90 -8.15
N ALA A 206 -0.69 -11.53 -7.50
CA ALA A 206 -0.56 -11.64 -6.06
C ALA A 206 -1.58 -10.77 -5.30
N PRO A 207 -1.75 -9.46 -5.62
CA PRO A 207 -2.80 -8.66 -5.02
C PRO A 207 -4.21 -9.16 -5.30
N ALA A 208 -4.47 -9.70 -6.49
CA ALA A 208 -5.77 -10.28 -6.80
C ALA A 208 -6.09 -11.50 -5.92
N VAL A 209 -5.11 -12.40 -5.73
CA VAL A 209 -5.23 -13.55 -4.82
C VAL A 209 -5.47 -13.09 -3.38
N GLN A 210 -4.65 -12.17 -2.89
CA GLN A 210 -4.80 -11.61 -1.54
C GLN A 210 -6.20 -11.03 -1.35
N PHE A 211 -6.62 -10.15 -2.24
CA PHE A 211 -7.91 -9.47 -2.18
C PHE A 211 -9.09 -10.46 -2.16
N LEU A 212 -9.10 -11.45 -3.07
CA LEU A 212 -10.15 -12.48 -3.11
C LEU A 212 -10.19 -13.31 -1.82
N CYS A 213 -9.03 -13.65 -1.25
CA CYS A 213 -8.96 -14.34 0.03
C CYS A 213 -9.51 -13.48 1.18
N GLU A 214 -9.16 -12.20 1.25
CA GLU A 214 -9.67 -11.31 2.27
C GLU A 214 -11.20 -11.12 2.15
N VAL A 215 -11.73 -10.96 0.93
CA VAL A 215 -13.18 -10.87 0.71
C VAL A 215 -13.87 -12.19 1.08
N TYR A 216 -13.26 -13.34 0.78
CA TYR A 216 -13.77 -14.65 1.27
C TYR A 216 -13.79 -14.71 2.80
N LEU A 217 -12.73 -14.29 3.47
CA LEU A 217 -12.68 -14.29 4.94
C LEU A 217 -13.76 -13.41 5.56
N ALA A 218 -14.08 -12.28 4.92
CA ALA A 218 -15.14 -11.38 5.36
C ALA A 218 -16.56 -11.87 5.08
N THR A 219 -16.77 -12.61 3.96
CA THR A 219 -18.12 -12.99 3.47
C THR A 219 -18.45 -14.47 3.59
N LYS A 220 -17.43 -15.33 3.61
CA LYS A 220 -17.51 -16.80 3.49
C LYS A 220 -18.11 -17.30 2.17
N GLU A 221 -18.22 -16.43 1.15
CA GLU A 221 -18.71 -16.81 -0.17
C GLU A 221 -17.65 -17.60 -0.95
N GLN A 222 -17.89 -18.89 -1.17
CA GLN A 222 -16.94 -19.86 -1.74
C GLN A 222 -16.41 -19.48 -3.13
N LYS A 223 -17.17 -18.68 -3.90
CA LYS A 223 -16.75 -18.25 -5.24
C LYS A 223 -15.42 -17.50 -5.23
N TYR A 224 -15.16 -16.70 -4.18
CA TYR A 224 -13.93 -15.91 -4.04
C TYR A 224 -12.72 -16.80 -3.76
N LEU A 225 -12.85 -17.75 -2.84
CA LEU A 225 -11.78 -18.71 -2.56
C LEU A 225 -11.44 -19.56 -3.79
N LYS A 226 -12.47 -20.07 -4.51
CA LYS A 226 -12.26 -20.85 -5.73
C LYS A 226 -11.53 -20.04 -6.81
N ALA A 227 -11.85 -18.76 -6.97
CA ALA A 227 -11.16 -17.90 -7.92
C ALA A 227 -9.70 -17.67 -7.51
N ALA A 228 -9.41 -17.41 -6.22
CA ALA A 228 -8.05 -17.32 -5.71
C ALA A 228 -7.27 -18.62 -5.96
N GLN A 229 -7.85 -19.78 -5.67
CA GLN A 229 -7.26 -21.10 -5.95
C GLN A 229 -6.88 -21.28 -7.43
N GLY A 230 -7.73 -20.82 -8.34
CA GLY A 230 -7.47 -20.86 -9.79
C GLY A 230 -6.28 -19.99 -10.23
N MET A 231 -5.93 -18.95 -9.48
CA MET A 231 -4.81 -18.06 -9.78
C MET A 231 -3.48 -18.54 -9.17
N MET A 232 -3.50 -19.41 -8.15
CA MET A 232 -2.31 -19.85 -7.43
C MET A 232 -1.23 -20.51 -8.29
N PRO A 233 -1.57 -21.38 -9.30
CA PRO A 233 -0.53 -21.95 -10.17
C PRO A 233 0.27 -20.90 -10.94
N ALA A 234 -0.43 -19.87 -11.46
CA ALA A 234 0.22 -18.77 -12.18
C ALA A 234 1.11 -17.94 -11.24
N LEU A 235 0.64 -17.64 -10.02
CA LEU A 235 1.42 -16.95 -8.99
C LEU A 235 2.67 -17.75 -8.62
N GLY A 236 2.54 -19.06 -8.44
CA GLY A 236 3.66 -19.95 -8.18
C GLY A 236 4.70 -19.97 -9.29
N ALA A 237 4.26 -19.97 -10.55
CA ALA A 237 5.16 -19.90 -11.70
C ALA A 237 5.98 -18.61 -11.75
N LEU A 238 5.39 -17.48 -11.35
CA LEU A 238 6.09 -16.19 -11.27
C LEU A 238 7.08 -16.06 -10.10
N SER A 239 6.98 -16.94 -9.11
CA SER A 239 7.84 -16.98 -7.92
C SER A 239 8.73 -18.22 -7.87
N ALA A 240 8.81 -19.01 -8.97
CA ALA A 240 9.55 -20.25 -9.03
C ALA A 240 11.06 -20.07 -8.91
N ARG A 241 11.79 -21.20 -8.84
CA ARG A 241 13.25 -21.22 -8.78
C ARG A 241 13.86 -20.41 -9.93
N GLN A 242 14.72 -19.48 -9.59
CA GLN A 242 15.48 -18.71 -10.54
C GLN A 242 16.78 -19.45 -10.91
N PRO A 243 17.35 -19.22 -12.12
CA PRO A 243 18.60 -19.83 -12.52
C PRO A 243 19.78 -19.53 -11.60
N ASN A 244 19.79 -18.36 -10.98
CA ASN A 244 20.82 -17.96 -10.05
C ASN A 244 20.33 -18.20 -8.60
N TYR A 245 21.12 -18.88 -7.77
CA TYR A 245 20.77 -19.21 -6.40
C TYR A 245 20.54 -17.97 -5.52
N HIS A 246 21.15 -16.83 -5.82
CA HIS A 246 20.89 -15.57 -5.13
C HIS A 246 19.50 -14.99 -5.45
N GLN A 247 18.86 -15.50 -6.48
CA GLN A 247 17.53 -15.04 -6.93
C GLN A 247 16.44 -16.07 -6.62
N HIS A 248 16.75 -17.09 -5.83
CA HIS A 248 15.82 -18.13 -5.50
C HIS A 248 14.56 -17.55 -4.84
N GLU A 249 13.40 -17.87 -5.40
CA GLU A 249 12.08 -17.38 -4.96
C GLU A 249 11.90 -15.84 -4.96
N ILE A 250 12.78 -15.11 -5.64
CA ILE A 250 12.55 -13.69 -5.93
C ILE A 250 11.56 -13.57 -7.10
N ALA A 251 10.68 -12.59 -7.01
CA ALA A 251 9.73 -12.28 -8.07
C ALA A 251 10.41 -12.04 -9.41
N ILE A 252 9.87 -12.63 -10.47
CA ILE A 252 10.32 -12.37 -11.83
C ILE A 252 9.92 -10.95 -12.20
N ARG A 253 10.88 -10.17 -12.66
CA ARG A 253 10.72 -8.81 -13.10
C ARG A 253 10.73 -8.73 -14.63
N HIS A 254 9.91 -7.87 -15.22
CA HIS A 254 9.80 -7.69 -16.66
C HIS A 254 10.39 -6.38 -17.19
N TRP A 255 10.87 -5.48 -16.31
CA TRP A 255 11.57 -4.25 -16.72
C TRP A 255 12.79 -3.99 -15.86
N ASP A 256 13.72 -3.19 -16.36
CA ASP A 256 14.86 -2.72 -15.63
C ASP A 256 14.46 -1.55 -14.72
N GLY A 257 14.93 -1.61 -13.48
CA GLY A 257 14.87 -0.47 -12.58
C GLY A 257 16.11 0.39 -12.75
N TYR A 258 16.16 1.45 -11.98
CA TYR A 258 17.36 2.26 -11.86
C TYR A 258 17.69 2.52 -10.41
N TRP A 259 18.99 2.72 -10.17
CA TRP A 259 19.52 3.01 -8.87
C TRP A 259 19.24 4.46 -8.51
N PHE A 260 18.77 4.70 -7.29
CA PHE A 260 18.67 6.03 -6.70
C PHE A 260 19.91 6.30 -5.87
N GLY A 261 20.11 7.54 -5.48
CA GLY A 261 21.19 7.94 -4.64
C GLY A 261 22.29 8.67 -5.41
N LYS A 262 23.42 8.84 -4.77
CA LYS A 262 24.52 9.70 -5.22
C LYS A 262 25.02 9.40 -6.64
N ARG A 263 25.10 8.14 -7.00
CA ARG A 263 25.63 7.71 -8.32
C ARG A 263 24.61 7.73 -9.42
N GLN A 264 23.32 7.58 -9.12
CA GLN A 264 22.22 7.60 -10.07
C GLN A 264 22.40 6.68 -11.29
N THR A 265 22.97 5.50 -11.06
CA THR A 265 23.25 4.52 -12.12
C THR A 265 22.04 3.65 -12.40
N TYR A 266 21.86 3.29 -13.67
CA TYR A 266 20.88 2.28 -14.07
C TYR A 266 21.46 0.88 -13.87
N GLY A 267 20.57 -0.07 -13.56
CA GLY A 267 20.95 -1.46 -13.41
C GLY A 267 19.75 -2.33 -13.07
N ASP A 268 19.96 -3.62 -12.98
CA ASP A 268 18.96 -4.55 -12.52
C ASP A 268 18.67 -4.32 -11.04
N VAL A 269 17.42 -4.00 -10.76
CA VAL A 269 16.90 -3.85 -9.41
C VAL A 269 15.88 -4.95 -9.16
N TYR A 270 16.15 -5.81 -8.19
CA TYR A 270 15.18 -6.84 -7.82
C TYR A 270 13.98 -6.20 -7.15
N PRO A 271 12.77 -6.46 -7.62
CA PRO A 271 11.55 -5.92 -7.04
C PRO A 271 11.20 -6.68 -5.76
N HIS A 272 12.05 -6.58 -4.75
CA HIS A 272 11.88 -7.28 -3.48
C HIS A 272 10.54 -6.99 -2.80
N TYR A 273 9.90 -5.85 -3.05
CA TYR A 273 8.55 -5.60 -2.57
C TYR A 273 7.51 -6.52 -3.25
N TRP A 274 7.73 -6.98 -4.48
CA TRP A 274 6.86 -7.95 -5.14
C TRP A 274 6.90 -9.32 -4.45
N SER A 275 8.05 -9.73 -3.93
CA SER A 275 8.14 -10.90 -3.07
C SER A 275 7.33 -10.74 -1.79
N CYS A 276 7.29 -9.53 -1.22
CA CYS A 276 6.44 -9.22 -0.07
C CYS A 276 4.95 -9.30 -0.41
N ILE A 277 4.54 -8.81 -1.61
CA ILE A 277 3.15 -8.94 -2.08
C ILE A 277 2.77 -10.43 -2.22
N THR A 278 3.66 -11.24 -2.77
CA THR A 278 3.45 -12.68 -2.87
C THR A 278 3.34 -13.34 -1.51
N ALA A 279 4.21 -12.98 -0.56
CA ALA A 279 4.13 -13.48 0.80
C ALA A 279 2.79 -13.13 1.48
N ALA A 280 2.27 -11.92 1.25
CA ALA A 280 0.96 -11.51 1.72
C ALA A 280 -0.17 -12.36 1.09
N ALA A 281 -0.10 -12.61 -0.22
CA ALA A 281 -1.06 -13.47 -0.91
C ALA A 281 -1.08 -14.90 -0.32
N TYR A 282 0.08 -15.52 -0.12
CA TYR A 282 0.17 -16.83 0.52
C TYR A 282 -0.33 -16.82 1.97
N HIS A 283 -0.04 -15.75 2.72
CA HIS A 283 -0.52 -15.61 4.09
C HIS A 283 -2.05 -15.61 4.17
N TYR A 284 -2.71 -14.80 3.34
CA TYR A 284 -4.17 -14.75 3.32
C TYR A 284 -4.80 -16.00 2.73
N TYR A 285 -4.15 -16.60 1.74
CA TYR A 285 -4.60 -17.89 1.19
C TYR A 285 -4.53 -19.02 2.23
N ALA A 286 -3.50 -19.04 3.07
CA ALA A 286 -3.38 -20.01 4.16
C ALA A 286 -4.43 -19.80 5.28
N LYS A 287 -4.95 -18.58 5.43
CA LYS A 287 -6.03 -18.27 6.39
C LYS A 287 -7.43 -18.57 5.84
N ALA A 288 -7.57 -18.55 4.53
CA ALA A 288 -8.83 -18.73 3.83
C ALA A 288 -9.19 -20.21 3.69
#